data_72d9441fa6f4605bce8e67a269b1a471
#
_entry.id   72d9441fa6f4605bce8e67a269b1a471
#
_cell.length_a   1.000
_cell.length_b   1.000
_cell.length_c   1.000
_cell.angle_alpha   90.00
_cell.angle_beta   90.00
_cell.angle_gamma   90.00
#
_symmetry.space_group_name_H-M   'P 1'
#
loop_
_entity.id
_entity.type
_entity.pdbx_description
1 polymer ?
#
loop_
_entity_poly.entity_id
_entity_poly.type
_entity_poly.pdbx_seq_one_letter_code
_entity_poly.pdbx_strand_id
1 'polypeptide(L)'
;METAVILPARNEEDGVLLALESLAAQSTPPDLIIIVVNNSSDRTEEFARRFADRPGVPRTVVFNLPDNPHKKAGALNHGIDWLHSASGGLAAAAKYLLVMDADTSLHPKFLERARNVMASDRRLGGLSATCLGRTGLWKNLWQRYLLGMQIMEYGRYARGRYRFGIHSMSGAGSFYRTEALLSLLRWRGEVFWEDHANLVEDYETTLALKEVGWKVTANQHCIAYTDLMPTLRELIGQRERWGRGTVDTLRRRGWTKHTWFSITSMVLGFVGFLYTLGWLAVWTGVIADSGFVLDPVWLCLVAFWIVYAAFRTRHLGWKGVLVDVLMLPGLVFSTVRAYWFASSVVKSYATRVSAWK
;
A
#
# COMPACT_ATOMS: atom_id res chain seq x y z
N MET A 1 -15.98 15.37 -16.91
CA MET A 1 -16.28 14.51 -15.72
C MET A 1 -15.53 15.04 -14.51
N GLU A 2 -16.04 14.81 -13.31
CA GLU A 2 -15.32 15.17 -12.09
C GLU A 2 -14.34 14.08 -11.65
N THR A 3 -14.78 12.83 -11.65
CA THR A 3 -13.95 11.69 -11.22
C THR A 3 -14.10 10.49 -12.14
N ALA A 4 -12.97 10.02 -12.68
CA ALA A 4 -12.85 8.71 -13.29
C ALA A 4 -12.10 7.75 -12.33
N VAL A 5 -12.32 6.44 -12.53
CA VAL A 5 -11.64 5.37 -11.78
C VAL A 5 -10.95 4.44 -12.77
N ILE A 6 -9.72 4.04 -12.49
CA ILE A 6 -9.05 2.94 -13.19
C ILE A 6 -8.79 1.82 -12.17
N LEU A 7 -9.27 0.63 -12.50
CA LEU A 7 -9.22 -0.57 -11.68
C LEU A 7 -8.53 -1.69 -12.48
N PRO A 8 -7.21 -1.88 -12.29
CA PRO A 8 -6.51 -3.03 -12.86
C PRO A 8 -6.88 -4.29 -12.08
N ALA A 9 -7.28 -5.34 -12.77
CA ALA A 9 -7.69 -6.61 -12.17
C ALA A 9 -6.93 -7.78 -12.77
N ARG A 10 -6.40 -8.67 -11.91
CA ARG A 10 -5.74 -9.91 -12.32
C ARG A 10 -6.07 -11.05 -11.38
N ASN A 11 -6.85 -12.02 -11.84
CA ASN A 11 -7.29 -13.16 -11.04
C ASN A 11 -7.96 -12.71 -9.73
N GLU A 12 -9.01 -11.88 -9.89
CA GLU A 12 -9.75 -11.23 -8.80
C GLU A 12 -11.24 -11.60 -8.84
N GLU A 13 -11.56 -12.83 -9.28
CA GLU A 13 -12.97 -13.27 -9.34
C GLU A 13 -13.71 -13.16 -8.01
N ASP A 14 -13.00 -13.32 -6.88
CA ASP A 14 -13.56 -13.20 -5.54
C ASP A 14 -13.68 -11.75 -5.02
N GLY A 15 -12.85 -10.82 -5.54
CA GLY A 15 -12.70 -9.46 -5.03
C GLY A 15 -13.35 -8.38 -5.88
N VAL A 16 -13.34 -8.55 -7.21
CA VAL A 16 -13.70 -7.49 -8.17
C VAL A 16 -15.10 -6.94 -7.97
N LEU A 17 -16.09 -7.79 -7.68
CA LEU A 17 -17.46 -7.34 -7.44
C LEU A 17 -17.57 -6.48 -6.18
N LEU A 18 -16.86 -6.83 -5.10
CA LEU A 18 -16.84 -6.04 -3.88
C LEU A 18 -16.24 -4.65 -4.11
N ALA A 19 -15.16 -4.57 -4.90
CA ALA A 19 -14.55 -3.30 -5.29
C ALA A 19 -15.55 -2.43 -6.07
N LEU A 20 -16.20 -2.98 -7.10
CA LEU A 20 -17.15 -2.29 -7.96
C LEU A 20 -18.41 -1.85 -7.21
N GLU A 21 -18.97 -2.70 -6.34
CA GLU A 21 -20.09 -2.34 -5.47
C GLU A 21 -19.73 -1.19 -4.53
N SER A 22 -18.51 -1.18 -4.00
CA SER A 22 -18.05 -0.10 -3.14
C SER A 22 -17.91 1.24 -3.87
N LEU A 23 -17.65 1.22 -5.17
CA LEU A 23 -17.65 2.40 -6.04
C LEU A 23 -19.05 2.88 -6.37
N ALA A 24 -19.96 1.96 -6.68
CA ALA A 24 -21.36 2.30 -6.94
C ALA A 24 -22.07 2.86 -5.70
N ALA A 25 -21.70 2.38 -4.50
CA ALA A 25 -22.27 2.80 -3.22
C ALA A 25 -21.64 4.08 -2.64
N GLN A 26 -20.79 4.80 -3.37
CA GLN A 26 -20.25 6.06 -2.90
C GLN A 26 -21.35 7.12 -2.73
N SER A 27 -21.24 8.00 -1.71
CA SER A 27 -22.15 9.15 -1.53
C SER A 27 -22.15 10.08 -2.76
N THR A 28 -21.05 10.09 -3.49
CA THR A 28 -20.89 10.74 -4.80
C THR A 28 -20.18 9.76 -5.71
N PRO A 29 -20.93 8.90 -6.45
CA PRO A 29 -20.34 7.90 -7.33
C PRO A 29 -19.39 8.50 -8.37
N PRO A 30 -18.45 7.73 -8.92
CA PRO A 30 -17.61 8.20 -10.03
C PRO A 30 -18.45 8.33 -11.30
N ASP A 31 -18.05 9.23 -12.20
CA ASP A 31 -18.70 9.40 -13.50
C ASP A 31 -18.37 8.26 -14.47
N LEU A 32 -17.20 7.64 -14.28
CA LEU A 32 -16.69 6.59 -15.15
C LEU A 32 -15.81 5.61 -14.36
N ILE A 33 -16.03 4.31 -14.59
CA ILE A 33 -15.17 3.24 -14.12
C ILE A 33 -14.53 2.56 -15.34
N ILE A 34 -13.21 2.45 -15.36
CA ILE A 34 -12.42 1.75 -16.37
C ILE A 34 -11.81 0.53 -15.69
N ILE A 35 -12.26 -0.65 -16.07
CA ILE A 35 -11.72 -1.90 -15.57
C ILE A 35 -10.77 -2.44 -16.62
N VAL A 36 -9.52 -2.70 -16.24
CA VAL A 36 -8.53 -3.30 -17.12
C VAL A 36 -8.17 -4.68 -16.57
N VAL A 37 -8.82 -5.69 -17.11
CA VAL A 37 -8.54 -7.10 -16.82
C VAL A 37 -7.20 -7.44 -17.48
N ASN A 38 -6.24 -7.89 -16.69
CA ASN A 38 -4.84 -7.96 -17.08
C ASN A 38 -4.26 -9.34 -16.82
N ASN A 39 -3.97 -10.10 -17.87
CA ASN A 39 -3.39 -11.45 -17.76
C ASN A 39 -4.19 -12.37 -16.81
N SER A 40 -5.51 -12.28 -16.81
CA SER A 40 -6.39 -13.11 -15.97
C SER A 40 -6.74 -14.43 -16.66
N SER A 41 -6.84 -15.48 -15.87
CA SER A 41 -7.24 -16.83 -16.31
C SER A 41 -8.49 -17.37 -15.63
N ASP A 42 -9.10 -16.55 -14.75
CA ASP A 42 -10.31 -16.84 -13.98
C ASP A 42 -11.53 -16.07 -14.53
N ARG A 43 -12.60 -16.00 -13.78
CA ARG A 43 -13.84 -15.34 -14.18
C ARG A 43 -13.87 -13.82 -13.88
N THR A 44 -12.71 -13.19 -13.65
CA THR A 44 -12.62 -11.74 -13.37
C THR A 44 -13.31 -10.91 -14.46
N GLU A 45 -13.05 -11.21 -15.74
CA GLU A 45 -13.66 -10.49 -16.87
C GLU A 45 -15.19 -10.66 -16.92
N GLU A 46 -15.67 -11.88 -16.72
CA GLU A 46 -17.10 -12.19 -16.71
C GLU A 46 -17.83 -11.33 -15.66
N PHE A 47 -17.30 -11.29 -14.44
CA PHE A 47 -17.91 -10.52 -13.36
C PHE A 47 -17.85 -9.00 -13.59
N ALA A 48 -16.74 -8.52 -14.14
CA ALA A 48 -16.58 -7.11 -14.49
C ALA A 48 -17.62 -6.68 -15.56
N ARG A 49 -17.80 -7.48 -16.62
CA ARG A 49 -18.80 -7.21 -17.68
C ARG A 49 -20.22 -7.29 -17.14
N ARG A 50 -20.55 -8.32 -16.36
CA ARG A 50 -21.86 -8.44 -15.69
C ARG A 50 -22.20 -7.23 -14.83
N PHE A 51 -21.22 -6.67 -14.12
CA PHE A 51 -21.42 -5.44 -13.37
C PHE A 51 -21.68 -4.25 -14.30
N ALA A 52 -20.90 -4.10 -15.37
CA ALA A 52 -21.03 -3.01 -16.33
C ALA A 52 -22.38 -2.95 -17.02
N ASP A 53 -23.01 -4.12 -17.26
CA ASP A 53 -24.31 -4.26 -17.92
C ASP A 53 -25.50 -4.00 -16.98
N ARG A 54 -25.28 -3.77 -15.70
CA ARG A 54 -26.34 -3.55 -14.71
C ARG A 54 -26.90 -2.13 -14.81
N PRO A 55 -28.23 -1.97 -14.77
CA PRO A 55 -28.85 -0.65 -14.72
C PRO A 55 -28.52 0.06 -13.38
N GLY A 56 -28.34 1.36 -13.44
CA GLY A 56 -28.16 2.20 -12.25
C GLY A 56 -26.75 2.21 -11.65
N VAL A 57 -25.79 1.48 -12.22
CA VAL A 57 -24.37 1.59 -11.85
C VAL A 57 -23.69 2.74 -12.61
N PRO A 58 -22.57 3.28 -12.12
CA PRO A 58 -21.77 4.24 -12.87
C PRO A 58 -21.37 3.71 -14.24
N ARG A 59 -21.23 4.59 -15.23
CA ARG A 59 -20.75 4.20 -16.56
C ARG A 59 -19.47 3.39 -16.41
N THR A 60 -19.45 2.17 -16.92
CA THR A 60 -18.35 1.24 -16.77
C THR A 60 -17.88 0.73 -18.12
N VAL A 61 -16.56 0.71 -18.34
CA VAL A 61 -15.90 0.17 -19.53
C VAL A 61 -14.92 -0.92 -19.10
N VAL A 62 -14.93 -2.05 -19.80
CA VAL A 62 -14.10 -3.22 -19.47
C VAL A 62 -13.17 -3.52 -20.63
N PHE A 63 -11.86 -3.51 -20.37
CA PHE A 63 -10.81 -3.96 -21.28
C PHE A 63 -10.25 -5.29 -20.81
N ASN A 64 -9.85 -6.13 -21.75
CA ASN A 64 -9.09 -7.35 -21.50
C ASN A 64 -7.74 -7.28 -22.21
N LEU A 65 -6.66 -7.43 -21.46
CA LEU A 65 -5.29 -7.46 -21.92
C LEU A 65 -4.68 -8.82 -21.58
N PRO A 66 -4.84 -9.84 -22.43
CA PRO A 66 -4.40 -11.21 -22.12
C PRO A 66 -2.88 -11.37 -22.07
N ASP A 67 -2.15 -10.53 -22.83
CA ASP A 67 -0.69 -10.62 -23.02
C ASP A 67 -0.01 -9.28 -22.73
N ASN A 68 -0.22 -8.74 -21.53
CA ASN A 68 0.41 -7.48 -21.12
C ASN A 68 1.73 -7.75 -20.39
N PRO A 69 2.90 -7.49 -21.02
CA PRO A 69 4.21 -7.69 -20.41
C PRO A 69 4.48 -6.67 -19.27
N HIS A 70 3.86 -5.49 -19.32
CA HIS A 70 4.05 -4.40 -18.35
C HIS A 70 3.18 -4.54 -17.11
N LYS A 71 2.44 -5.65 -16.99
CA LYS A 71 1.68 -6.01 -15.77
C LYS A 71 0.73 -4.89 -15.35
N LYS A 72 0.71 -4.56 -14.04
CA LYS A 72 -0.19 -3.55 -13.48
C LYS A 72 0.07 -2.14 -14.04
N ALA A 73 1.33 -1.74 -14.23
CA ALA A 73 1.66 -0.43 -14.79
C ALA A 73 1.13 -0.28 -16.23
N GLY A 74 1.30 -1.29 -17.07
CA GLY A 74 0.76 -1.29 -18.43
C GLY A 74 -0.78 -1.28 -18.47
N ALA A 75 -1.43 -2.00 -17.55
CA ALA A 75 -2.89 -1.95 -17.43
C ALA A 75 -3.38 -0.54 -17.04
N LEU A 76 -2.69 0.13 -16.11
CA LEU A 76 -3.00 1.48 -15.69
C LEU A 76 -2.79 2.50 -16.82
N ASN A 77 -1.65 2.41 -17.53
CA ASN A 77 -1.37 3.30 -18.66
C ASN A 77 -2.36 3.06 -19.79
N HIS A 78 -2.75 1.81 -20.09
CA HIS A 78 -3.80 1.53 -21.08
C HIS A 78 -5.12 2.25 -20.74
N GLY A 79 -5.55 2.22 -19.49
CA GLY A 79 -6.74 2.95 -19.04
C GLY A 79 -6.60 4.46 -19.18
N ILE A 80 -5.40 5.01 -18.91
CA ILE A 80 -5.09 6.43 -19.09
C ILE A 80 -5.08 6.83 -20.56
N ASP A 81 -4.45 6.05 -21.42
CA ASP A 81 -4.34 6.31 -22.87
C ASP A 81 -5.72 6.29 -23.54
N TRP A 82 -6.54 5.32 -23.15
CA TRP A 82 -7.93 5.29 -23.61
C TRP A 82 -8.70 6.52 -23.15
N LEU A 83 -8.61 6.90 -21.88
CA LEU A 83 -9.29 8.06 -21.32
C LEU A 83 -8.81 9.36 -22.00
N HIS A 84 -7.52 9.46 -22.28
CA HIS A 84 -6.91 10.59 -23.01
C HIS A 84 -7.45 10.70 -24.43
N SER A 85 -7.47 9.59 -25.17
CA SER A 85 -7.88 9.53 -26.58
C SER A 85 -9.38 9.74 -26.74
N ALA A 86 -10.21 9.12 -25.91
CA ALA A 86 -11.66 9.18 -25.97
C ALA A 86 -12.25 10.56 -25.64
N SER A 87 -11.48 11.44 -24.99
CA SER A 87 -11.98 12.73 -24.48
C SER A 87 -11.23 13.95 -25.03
N GLY A 88 -10.34 13.76 -26.02
CA GLY A 88 -9.55 14.87 -26.56
C GLY A 88 -8.47 15.39 -25.59
N GLY A 89 -8.09 14.56 -24.62
CA GLY A 89 -7.05 14.86 -23.64
C GLY A 89 -7.45 14.51 -22.22
N LEU A 90 -6.50 14.05 -21.41
CA LEU A 90 -6.74 13.58 -20.05
C LEU A 90 -7.34 14.67 -19.13
N ALA A 91 -6.93 15.94 -19.28
CA ALA A 91 -7.48 17.05 -18.52
C ALA A 91 -8.93 17.39 -18.88
N ALA A 92 -9.32 17.15 -20.13
CA ALA A 92 -10.69 17.33 -20.59
C ALA A 92 -11.59 16.17 -20.13
N ALA A 93 -11.00 14.99 -19.92
CA ALA A 93 -11.70 13.77 -19.55
C ALA A 93 -12.27 13.83 -18.13
N ALA A 94 -11.41 14.09 -17.15
CA ALA A 94 -11.78 14.12 -15.74
C ALA A 94 -10.85 15.05 -14.95
N LYS A 95 -11.40 15.69 -13.92
CA LYS A 95 -10.63 16.53 -12.99
C LYS A 95 -9.75 15.70 -12.06
N TYR A 96 -10.27 14.56 -11.65
CA TYR A 96 -9.60 13.63 -10.75
C TYR A 96 -9.65 12.21 -11.29
N LEU A 97 -8.61 11.45 -11.00
CA LEU A 97 -8.51 10.02 -11.29
C LEU A 97 -8.23 9.25 -10.01
N LEU A 98 -9.07 8.27 -9.71
CA LEU A 98 -8.80 7.26 -8.69
C LEU A 98 -8.17 6.04 -9.35
N VAL A 99 -7.08 5.56 -8.80
CA VAL A 99 -6.51 4.23 -9.05
C VAL A 99 -6.69 3.38 -7.81
N MET A 100 -7.29 2.21 -7.94
CA MET A 100 -7.47 1.29 -6.81
C MET A 100 -7.32 -0.17 -7.24
N ASP A 101 -6.87 -1.02 -6.31
CA ASP A 101 -6.77 -2.45 -6.53
C ASP A 101 -8.15 -3.12 -6.56
N ALA A 102 -8.28 -4.21 -7.33
CA ALA A 102 -9.54 -4.91 -7.53
C ALA A 102 -9.98 -5.76 -6.31
N ASP A 103 -9.09 -5.96 -5.33
CA ASP A 103 -9.36 -6.59 -4.03
C ASP A 103 -9.76 -5.58 -2.94
N THR A 104 -9.85 -4.30 -3.28
CA THR A 104 -10.07 -3.19 -2.34
C THR A 104 -11.52 -2.72 -2.36
N SER A 105 -12.05 -2.37 -1.20
CA SER A 105 -13.34 -1.65 -1.09
C SER A 105 -13.17 -0.32 -0.37
N LEU A 106 -13.96 0.67 -0.74
CA LEU A 106 -13.86 2.02 -0.22
C LEU A 106 -14.95 2.32 0.81
N HIS A 107 -14.62 3.15 1.80
CA HIS A 107 -15.63 3.73 2.68
C HIS A 107 -16.64 4.56 1.85
N PRO A 108 -17.97 4.50 2.11
CA PRO A 108 -19.00 5.16 1.29
C PRO A 108 -18.81 6.66 1.02
N LYS A 109 -18.07 7.37 1.86
CA LYS A 109 -17.74 8.80 1.70
C LYS A 109 -16.31 9.03 1.22
N PHE A 110 -15.66 8.04 0.62
CA PHE A 110 -14.26 8.18 0.21
C PHE A 110 -14.09 9.26 -0.87
N LEU A 111 -14.84 9.18 -1.97
CA LEU A 111 -14.72 10.11 -3.11
C LEU A 111 -15.09 11.54 -2.74
N GLU A 112 -16.17 11.73 -1.97
CA GLU A 112 -16.57 13.04 -1.45
C GLU A 112 -15.44 13.69 -0.64
N ARG A 113 -14.86 12.94 0.31
CA ARG A 113 -13.77 13.42 1.17
C ARG A 113 -12.48 13.67 0.38
N ALA A 114 -12.15 12.78 -0.55
CA ALA A 114 -10.97 12.92 -1.39
C ALA A 114 -11.04 14.19 -2.26
N ARG A 115 -12.19 14.46 -2.88
CA ARG A 115 -12.43 15.69 -3.64
C ARG A 115 -12.25 16.93 -2.77
N ASN A 116 -12.82 16.95 -1.55
CA ASN A 116 -12.72 18.07 -0.63
C ASN A 116 -11.26 18.34 -0.21
N VAL A 117 -10.49 17.29 0.09
CA VAL A 117 -9.06 17.40 0.40
C VAL A 117 -8.28 17.96 -0.80
N MET A 118 -8.52 17.41 -2.00
CA MET A 118 -7.81 17.87 -3.21
C MET A 118 -8.20 19.30 -3.62
N ALA A 119 -9.42 19.72 -3.30
CA ALA A 119 -9.88 21.09 -3.56
C ALA A 119 -9.25 22.11 -2.60
N SER A 120 -8.87 21.72 -1.39
CA SER A 120 -8.33 22.62 -0.35
C SER A 120 -6.92 23.14 -0.65
N ASP A 121 -6.09 22.42 -1.42
CA ASP A 121 -4.76 22.88 -1.88
C ASP A 121 -4.54 22.49 -3.35
N ARG A 122 -4.44 23.48 -4.22
CA ARG A 122 -4.19 23.28 -5.67
C ARG A 122 -2.82 22.64 -5.98
N ARG A 123 -1.89 22.66 -5.02
CA ARG A 123 -0.56 22.03 -5.16
C ARG A 123 -0.59 20.52 -4.89
N LEU A 124 -1.71 20.00 -4.39
CA LEU A 124 -1.88 18.56 -4.21
C LEU A 124 -2.07 17.87 -5.57
N GLY A 125 -1.09 17.05 -5.93
CA GLY A 125 -1.14 16.18 -7.11
C GLY A 125 -1.69 14.80 -6.80
N GLY A 126 -1.60 14.35 -5.53
CA GLY A 126 -2.08 13.03 -5.10
C GLY A 126 -2.50 12.96 -3.64
N LEU A 127 -3.52 12.14 -3.39
CA LEU A 127 -4.03 11.78 -2.06
C LEU A 127 -4.05 10.26 -1.95
N SER A 128 -3.35 9.73 -0.96
CA SER A 128 -3.36 8.30 -0.65
C SER A 128 -4.52 7.92 0.25
N ALA A 129 -5.14 6.79 -0.02
CA ALA A 129 -6.05 6.17 0.93
C ALA A 129 -5.35 5.79 2.24
N THR A 130 -6.12 5.78 3.31
CA THR A 130 -5.77 5.14 4.57
C THR A 130 -6.23 3.70 4.51
N CYS A 131 -5.28 2.79 4.28
CA CYS A 131 -5.60 1.38 4.16
C CYS A 131 -5.81 0.76 5.54
N LEU A 132 -6.90 0.04 5.69
CA LEU A 132 -7.21 -0.82 6.82
C LEU A 132 -7.41 -2.25 6.32
N GLY A 133 -6.98 -3.21 7.12
CA GLY A 133 -7.23 -4.61 6.80
C GLY A 133 -8.69 -4.99 7.03
N ARG A 134 -9.30 -5.71 6.08
CA ARG A 134 -10.59 -6.34 6.32
C ARG A 134 -10.45 -7.43 7.38
N THR A 135 -11.37 -7.45 8.33
CA THR A 135 -11.45 -8.50 9.33
C THR A 135 -12.38 -9.60 8.82
N GLY A 136 -11.82 -10.73 8.46
CA GLY A 136 -12.58 -11.92 8.05
C GLY A 136 -12.79 -12.93 9.19
N LEU A 137 -13.47 -14.04 8.89
CA LEU A 137 -13.62 -15.17 9.81
C LEU A 137 -12.27 -15.89 9.96
N TRP A 138 -11.75 -15.90 11.18
CA TRP A 138 -10.43 -16.42 11.52
C TRP A 138 -10.54 -17.86 11.97
N LYS A 139 -9.93 -18.76 11.22
CA LYS A 139 -10.12 -20.22 11.41
C LYS A 139 -9.35 -20.78 12.62
N ASN A 140 -8.16 -20.25 12.96
CA ASN A 140 -7.33 -20.74 14.04
C ASN A 140 -6.51 -19.65 14.76
N LEU A 141 -5.86 -19.99 15.88
CA LEU A 141 -5.07 -19.04 16.69
C LEU A 141 -3.89 -18.44 15.93
N TRP A 142 -3.24 -19.20 15.06
CA TRP A 142 -2.12 -18.72 14.26
C TRP A 142 -2.56 -17.65 13.23
N GLN A 143 -3.67 -17.88 12.56
CA GLN A 143 -4.25 -16.88 11.67
C GLN A 143 -4.66 -15.61 12.43
N ARG A 144 -5.27 -15.76 13.62
CA ARG A 144 -5.60 -14.62 14.50
C ARG A 144 -4.37 -13.81 14.84
N TYR A 145 -3.25 -14.47 15.15
CA TYR A 145 -1.99 -13.80 15.42
C TYR A 145 -1.48 -13.04 14.18
N LEU A 146 -1.35 -13.71 13.03
CA LEU A 146 -0.84 -13.10 11.79
C LEU A 146 -1.69 -11.90 11.35
N LEU A 147 -3.00 -12.06 11.33
CA LEU A 147 -3.93 -11.00 10.93
C LEU A 147 -3.93 -9.87 11.95
N GLY A 148 -3.88 -10.17 13.24
CA GLY A 148 -3.75 -9.17 14.29
C GLY A 148 -2.48 -8.31 14.15
N MET A 149 -1.34 -8.93 13.84
CA MET A 149 -0.08 -8.23 13.62
C MET A 149 -0.13 -7.33 12.36
N GLN A 150 -0.77 -7.78 11.29
CA GLN A 150 -0.98 -6.97 10.08
C GLN A 150 -1.91 -5.78 10.37
N ILE A 151 -3.01 -5.96 11.10
CA ILE A 151 -3.90 -4.85 11.51
C ILE A 151 -3.12 -3.80 12.32
N MET A 152 -2.27 -4.24 13.25
CA MET A 152 -1.42 -3.34 14.02
C MET A 152 -0.41 -2.60 13.13
N GLU A 153 0.21 -3.29 12.16
CA GLU A 153 1.13 -2.70 11.19
C GLU A 153 0.43 -1.61 10.35
N TYR A 154 -0.72 -1.92 9.77
CA TYR A 154 -1.51 -0.95 8.98
C TYR A 154 -1.95 0.26 9.82
N GLY A 155 -2.43 0.03 11.05
CA GLY A 155 -2.83 1.11 11.95
C GLY A 155 -1.67 2.03 12.36
N ARG A 156 -0.48 1.48 12.60
CA ARG A 156 0.74 2.27 12.89
C ARG A 156 1.19 3.06 11.67
N TYR A 157 1.19 2.42 10.50
CA TYR A 157 1.55 3.05 9.23
C TYR A 157 0.63 4.22 8.90
N ALA A 158 -0.69 4.04 9.06
CA ALA A 158 -1.67 5.09 8.86
C ALA A 158 -1.37 6.33 9.71
N ARG A 159 -1.12 6.16 11.03
CA ARG A 159 -0.81 7.27 11.93
C ARG A 159 0.48 8.02 11.60
N GLY A 160 1.54 7.31 11.25
CA GLY A 160 2.81 7.91 10.86
C GLY A 160 2.65 8.82 9.64
N ARG A 161 1.81 8.44 8.70
CA ARG A 161 1.56 9.20 7.47
C ARG A 161 0.92 10.57 7.72
N TYR A 162 0.01 10.69 8.68
CA TYR A 162 -0.62 11.99 8.99
C TYR A 162 0.33 12.94 9.70
N ARG A 163 1.20 12.40 10.53
CA ARG A 163 2.06 13.22 11.40
C ARG A 163 3.35 13.68 10.73
N PHE A 164 3.93 12.85 9.85
CA PHE A 164 5.26 13.06 9.26
C PHE A 164 5.23 13.19 7.74
N GLY A 165 4.05 13.26 7.13
CA GLY A 165 3.88 13.24 5.68
C GLY A 165 3.94 11.84 5.08
N ILE A 166 3.67 11.74 3.79
CA ILE A 166 3.66 10.45 3.11
C ILE A 166 4.90 10.26 2.25
N HIS A 167 5.48 9.07 2.35
CA HIS A 167 6.62 8.66 1.53
C HIS A 167 6.18 7.89 0.29
N SER A 168 5.07 7.14 0.40
CA SER A 168 4.44 6.39 -0.67
C SER A 168 2.93 6.57 -0.63
N MET A 169 2.29 6.75 -1.76
CA MET A 169 0.86 6.55 -1.90
C MET A 169 0.57 5.05 -1.87
N SER A 170 -0.68 4.64 -1.71
CA SER A 170 -1.04 3.23 -1.62
C SER A 170 -1.69 2.74 -2.91
N GLY A 171 -1.24 1.61 -3.45
CA GLY A 171 -1.87 0.94 -4.58
C GLY A 171 -3.34 0.62 -4.36
N ALA A 172 -3.73 0.34 -3.10
CA ALA A 172 -5.11 0.05 -2.73
C ALA A 172 -6.08 1.24 -2.90
N GLY A 173 -5.56 2.46 -3.08
CA GLY A 173 -6.39 3.63 -3.37
C GLY A 173 -5.55 4.91 -3.41
N SER A 174 -5.28 5.37 -4.61
CA SER A 174 -4.56 6.61 -4.89
C SER A 174 -5.42 7.53 -5.73
N PHE A 175 -5.73 8.70 -5.18
CA PHE A 175 -6.58 9.69 -5.82
C PHE A 175 -5.71 10.84 -6.36
N TYR A 176 -5.70 11.04 -7.65
CA TYR A 176 -4.81 11.95 -8.34
C TYR A 176 -5.56 13.15 -8.92
N ARG A 177 -4.91 14.32 -8.95
CA ARG A 177 -5.29 15.42 -9.84
C ARG A 177 -4.80 15.08 -11.23
N THR A 178 -5.67 15.17 -12.22
CA THR A 178 -5.35 14.80 -13.61
C THR A 178 -4.22 15.67 -14.18
N GLU A 179 -4.16 16.96 -13.84
CA GLU A 179 -3.07 17.87 -14.22
C GLU A 179 -1.70 17.36 -13.71
N ALA A 180 -1.67 16.72 -12.54
CA ALA A 180 -0.43 16.16 -11.99
C ALA A 180 0.02 14.93 -12.80
N LEU A 181 -0.91 14.09 -13.24
CA LEU A 181 -0.61 12.96 -14.12
C LEU A 181 -0.15 13.41 -15.49
N LEU A 182 -0.76 14.48 -16.03
CA LEU A 182 -0.32 15.10 -17.28
C LEU A 182 1.11 15.66 -17.19
N SER A 183 1.51 16.19 -16.03
CA SER A 183 2.89 16.65 -15.86
C SER A 183 3.89 15.49 -15.91
N LEU A 184 3.53 14.29 -15.42
CA LEU A 184 4.34 13.07 -15.58
C LEU A 184 4.40 12.63 -17.04
N LEU A 185 3.25 12.58 -17.71
CA LEU A 185 3.17 12.21 -19.12
C LEU A 185 4.07 13.14 -20.00
N ARG A 186 4.05 14.45 -19.74
CA ARG A 186 4.91 15.41 -20.43
C ARG A 186 6.39 15.27 -20.07
N TRP A 187 6.69 14.90 -18.84
CA TRP A 187 8.06 14.81 -18.35
C TRP A 187 8.79 13.55 -18.83
N ARG A 188 8.09 12.41 -18.91
CA ARG A 188 8.71 11.11 -19.18
C ARG A 188 7.99 10.23 -20.20
N GLY A 189 6.91 10.71 -20.82
CA GLY A 189 6.16 9.99 -21.87
C GLY A 189 5.14 8.98 -21.34
N GLU A 190 5.11 8.71 -20.04
CA GLU A 190 4.17 7.77 -19.39
C GLU A 190 3.81 8.23 -17.99
N VAL A 191 2.67 7.76 -17.46
CA VAL A 191 2.24 8.09 -16.10
C VAL A 191 2.79 7.08 -15.11
N PHE A 192 2.58 5.79 -15.35
CA PHE A 192 3.11 4.71 -14.54
C PHE A 192 4.30 4.08 -15.24
N TRP A 193 5.40 3.93 -14.51
CA TRP A 193 6.65 3.42 -15.07
C TRP A 193 6.51 1.94 -15.47
N GLU A 194 6.60 1.63 -16.76
CA GLU A 194 6.36 0.30 -17.35
C GLU A 194 7.57 -0.64 -17.36
N ASP A 195 8.60 -0.35 -16.61
CA ASP A 195 9.72 -1.29 -16.46
C ASP A 195 9.21 -2.63 -15.88
N HIS A 196 9.55 -3.74 -16.52
CA HIS A 196 9.20 -5.10 -16.07
C HIS A 196 9.66 -5.41 -14.64
N ALA A 197 10.67 -4.71 -14.14
CA ALA A 197 11.15 -4.80 -12.78
C ALA A 197 10.34 -3.97 -11.78
N ASN A 198 9.45 -3.08 -12.24
CA ASN A 198 8.66 -2.24 -11.34
C ASN A 198 7.58 -3.07 -10.64
N LEU A 199 7.74 -3.25 -9.34
CA LEU A 199 6.83 -4.00 -8.47
C LEU A 199 5.99 -3.09 -7.54
N VAL A 200 6.25 -1.78 -7.55
CA VAL A 200 5.67 -0.78 -6.66
C VAL A 200 5.42 0.53 -7.44
N GLU A 201 4.49 0.45 -8.40
CA GLU A 201 4.14 1.56 -9.28
C GLU A 201 3.61 2.79 -8.50
N ASP A 202 2.97 2.55 -7.37
CA ASP A 202 2.45 3.56 -6.46
C ASP A 202 3.56 4.36 -5.76
N TYR A 203 4.59 3.68 -5.27
CA TYR A 203 5.75 4.33 -4.68
C TYR A 203 6.56 5.11 -5.71
N GLU A 204 6.79 4.50 -6.87
CA GLU A 204 7.52 5.12 -7.99
C GLU A 204 6.82 6.40 -8.46
N THR A 205 5.51 6.33 -8.72
CA THR A 205 4.69 7.47 -9.13
C THR A 205 4.64 8.55 -8.05
N THR A 206 4.64 8.17 -6.76
CA THR A 206 4.73 9.13 -5.65
C THR A 206 6.02 9.94 -5.71
N LEU A 207 7.15 9.30 -5.94
CA LEU A 207 8.45 9.98 -6.07
C LEU A 207 8.48 10.88 -7.32
N ALA A 208 7.96 10.38 -8.45
CA ALA A 208 7.88 11.12 -9.70
C ALA A 208 7.04 12.40 -9.56
N LEU A 209 5.87 12.34 -8.92
CA LEU A 209 5.05 13.52 -8.63
C LEU A 209 5.80 14.57 -7.80
N LYS A 210 6.54 14.13 -6.79
CA LYS A 210 7.35 15.04 -5.96
C LYS A 210 8.49 15.68 -6.75
N GLU A 211 9.09 14.96 -7.68
CA GLU A 211 10.17 15.49 -8.53
C GLU A 211 9.68 16.58 -9.47
N VAL A 212 8.49 16.42 -10.03
CA VAL A 212 7.87 17.46 -10.88
C VAL A 212 7.15 18.55 -10.08
N GLY A 213 7.33 18.58 -8.74
CA GLY A 213 6.92 19.68 -7.87
C GLY A 213 5.53 19.54 -7.23
N TRP A 214 4.82 18.45 -7.43
CA TRP A 214 3.54 18.22 -6.80
C TRP A 214 3.68 17.75 -5.35
N LYS A 215 2.74 18.18 -4.51
CA LYS A 215 2.59 17.65 -3.15
C LYS A 215 1.73 16.40 -3.16
N VAL A 216 2.03 15.49 -2.25
CA VAL A 216 1.22 14.30 -1.99
C VAL A 216 0.86 14.23 -0.51
N THR A 217 -0.34 13.76 -0.22
CA THR A 217 -0.88 13.70 1.15
C THR A 217 -1.65 12.42 1.42
N ALA A 218 -2.04 12.21 2.66
CA ALA A 218 -3.03 11.21 3.06
C ALA A 218 -4.04 11.86 4.01
N ASN A 219 -5.23 11.28 4.09
CA ASN A 219 -6.27 11.73 5.01
C ASN A 219 -6.87 10.55 5.76
N GLN A 220 -6.95 10.65 7.10
CA GLN A 220 -7.45 9.58 7.98
C GLN A 220 -8.90 9.17 7.72
N HIS A 221 -9.67 10.01 7.04
CA HIS A 221 -11.08 9.75 6.73
C HIS A 221 -11.28 9.19 5.31
N CYS A 222 -10.25 9.19 4.46
CA CYS A 222 -10.26 8.55 3.15
C CYS A 222 -9.84 7.08 3.30
N ILE A 223 -10.76 6.24 3.74
CA ILE A 223 -10.48 4.85 4.15
C ILE A 223 -10.71 3.89 2.98
N ALA A 224 -9.76 3.00 2.75
CA ALA A 224 -9.84 1.84 1.89
C ALA A 224 -9.62 0.57 2.71
N TYR A 225 -10.41 -0.47 2.43
CA TYR A 225 -10.32 -1.78 3.07
C TYR A 225 -9.73 -2.78 2.09
N THR A 226 -8.63 -3.42 2.44
CA THR A 226 -7.95 -4.43 1.62
C THR A 226 -7.83 -5.75 2.38
N ASP A 227 -7.63 -6.82 1.65
CA ASP A 227 -7.48 -8.15 2.24
C ASP A 227 -6.12 -8.30 2.92
N LEU A 228 -6.12 -8.99 4.05
CA LEU A 228 -4.92 -9.35 4.79
C LEU A 228 -4.48 -10.76 4.40
N MET A 229 -3.18 -10.98 4.39
CA MET A 229 -2.62 -12.28 4.04
C MET A 229 -2.92 -13.32 5.13
N PRO A 230 -3.69 -14.37 4.84
CA PRO A 230 -4.12 -15.36 5.84
C PRO A 230 -3.02 -16.35 6.22
N THR A 231 -1.96 -16.49 5.41
CA THR A 231 -0.84 -17.39 5.66
C THR A 231 0.49 -16.67 5.71
N LEU A 232 1.44 -17.22 6.46
CA LEU A 232 2.79 -16.66 6.55
C LEU A 232 3.50 -16.64 5.18
N ARG A 233 3.26 -17.65 4.34
CA ARG A 233 3.84 -17.74 2.99
C ARG A 233 3.37 -16.59 2.11
N GLU A 234 2.08 -16.32 2.09
CA GLU A 234 1.49 -15.21 1.32
C GLU A 234 1.97 -13.86 1.87
N LEU A 235 2.00 -13.70 3.20
CA LEU A 235 2.51 -12.50 3.84
C LEU A 235 3.97 -12.22 3.45
N ILE A 236 4.85 -13.23 3.56
CA ILE A 236 6.25 -13.08 3.17
C ILE A 236 6.34 -12.73 1.68
N GLY A 237 5.63 -13.44 0.81
CA GLY A 237 5.63 -13.18 -0.64
C GLY A 237 5.21 -11.76 -0.98
N GLN A 238 4.13 -11.26 -0.37
CA GLN A 238 3.66 -9.89 -0.54
C GLN A 238 4.71 -8.86 -0.07
N ARG A 239 5.27 -9.06 1.12
CA ARG A 239 6.25 -8.13 1.71
C ARG A 239 7.60 -8.15 0.97
N GLU A 240 8.06 -9.31 0.52
CA GLU A 240 9.24 -9.42 -0.34
C GLU A 240 9.04 -8.68 -1.67
N ARG A 241 7.89 -8.80 -2.29
CA ARG A 241 7.56 -8.05 -3.51
C ARG A 241 7.63 -6.54 -3.27
N TRP A 242 7.00 -6.04 -2.21
CA TRP A 242 7.03 -4.62 -1.85
C TRP A 242 8.46 -4.16 -1.48
N GLY A 243 9.16 -4.93 -0.66
CA GLY A 243 10.52 -4.62 -0.26
C GLY A 243 11.48 -4.57 -1.44
N ARG A 244 11.43 -5.58 -2.33
CA ARG A 244 12.23 -5.62 -3.53
C ARG A 244 11.94 -4.43 -4.45
N GLY A 245 10.67 -4.17 -4.76
CA GLY A 245 10.29 -3.04 -5.59
C GLY A 245 10.76 -1.71 -5.02
N THR A 246 10.67 -1.53 -3.69
CA THR A 246 11.19 -0.35 -3.00
C THR A 246 12.71 -0.24 -3.14
N VAL A 247 13.46 -1.31 -2.89
CA VAL A 247 14.92 -1.33 -3.04
C VAL A 247 15.33 -1.03 -4.49
N ASP A 248 14.68 -1.68 -5.48
CA ASP A 248 14.94 -1.47 -6.90
C ASP A 248 14.67 -0.01 -7.32
N THR A 249 13.59 0.59 -6.83
CA THR A 249 13.26 1.99 -7.07
C THR A 249 14.29 2.93 -6.44
N LEU A 250 14.68 2.69 -5.18
CA LEU A 250 15.67 3.50 -4.49
C LEU A 250 17.07 3.39 -5.13
N ARG A 251 17.45 2.20 -5.60
CA ARG A 251 18.73 2.00 -6.32
C ARG A 251 18.79 2.79 -7.63
N ARG A 252 17.69 2.81 -8.39
CA ARG A 252 17.61 3.57 -9.66
C ARG A 252 17.65 5.08 -9.44
N ARG A 253 16.93 5.57 -8.42
CA ARG A 253 16.81 7.00 -8.16
C ARG A 253 17.97 7.57 -7.34
N GLY A 254 18.70 6.72 -6.63
CA GLY A 254 19.82 7.12 -5.77
C GLY A 254 19.39 7.96 -4.57
N TRP A 255 20.36 8.67 -3.99
CA TRP A 255 20.17 9.53 -2.84
C TRP A 255 19.74 10.93 -3.29
N THR A 256 18.46 11.27 -3.05
CA THR A 256 17.86 12.54 -3.42
C THR A 256 17.10 13.13 -2.21
N LYS A 257 16.66 14.40 -2.34
CA LYS A 257 15.79 15.04 -1.33
C LYS A 257 14.47 14.30 -1.09
N HIS A 258 14.05 13.42 -2.00
CA HIS A 258 12.80 12.65 -1.90
C HIS A 258 13.01 11.21 -1.45
N THR A 259 14.24 10.66 -1.58
CA THR A 259 14.56 9.26 -1.24
C THR A 259 15.36 9.10 0.05
N TRP A 260 16.10 10.12 0.49
CA TRP A 260 17.01 10.05 1.64
C TRP A 260 16.34 9.49 2.90
N PHE A 261 15.11 9.92 3.20
CA PHE A 261 14.41 9.46 4.38
C PHE A 261 14.05 7.97 4.29
N SER A 262 13.59 7.49 3.12
CA SER A 262 13.29 6.08 2.90
C SER A 262 14.56 5.23 3.03
N ILE A 263 15.67 5.64 2.42
CA ILE A 263 16.96 4.95 2.52
C ILE A 263 17.43 4.91 3.96
N THR A 264 17.46 6.07 4.64
CA THR A 264 17.91 6.15 6.04
C THR A 264 17.03 5.32 6.97
N SER A 265 15.70 5.39 6.81
CA SER A 265 14.75 4.61 7.61
C SER A 265 14.95 3.10 7.44
N MET A 266 15.22 2.64 6.22
CA MET A 266 15.48 1.22 5.94
C MET A 266 16.78 0.76 6.60
N VAL A 267 17.85 1.54 6.47
CA VAL A 267 19.16 1.25 7.08
C VAL A 267 19.06 1.24 8.61
N LEU A 268 18.49 2.28 9.20
CA LEU A 268 18.31 2.38 10.65
C LEU A 268 17.38 1.28 11.19
N GLY A 269 16.33 0.92 10.46
CA GLY A 269 15.44 -0.18 10.83
C GLY A 269 16.19 -1.52 10.88
N PHE A 270 17.06 -1.77 9.91
CA PHE A 270 17.87 -2.99 9.86
C PHE A 270 18.95 -3.01 10.95
N VAL A 271 19.68 -1.91 11.13
CA VAL A 271 20.67 -1.76 12.19
C VAL A 271 20.03 -1.92 13.57
N GLY A 272 18.87 -1.29 13.80
CA GLY A 272 18.11 -1.44 15.04
C GLY A 272 17.67 -2.87 15.31
N PHE A 273 17.30 -3.62 14.27
CA PHE A 273 16.99 -5.05 14.41
C PHE A 273 18.24 -5.87 14.80
N LEU A 274 19.37 -5.67 14.13
CA LEU A 274 20.62 -6.36 14.47
C LEU A 274 21.07 -6.02 15.89
N TYR A 275 20.96 -4.75 16.29
CA TYR A 275 21.23 -4.32 17.66
C TYR A 275 20.33 -5.06 18.67
N THR A 276 19.03 -5.18 18.38
CA THR A 276 18.09 -5.90 19.25
C THR A 276 18.47 -7.39 19.40
N LEU A 277 18.86 -8.05 18.29
CA LEU A 277 19.32 -9.44 18.35
C LEU A 277 20.61 -9.60 19.17
N GLY A 278 21.60 -8.71 18.94
CA GLY A 278 22.84 -8.72 19.71
C GLY A 278 22.60 -8.50 21.21
N TRP A 279 21.73 -7.55 21.53
CA TRP A 279 21.33 -7.27 22.90
C TRP A 279 20.63 -8.45 23.56
N LEU A 280 19.70 -9.13 22.88
CA LEU A 280 19.06 -10.36 23.38
C LEU A 280 20.07 -11.49 23.58
N ALA A 281 21.02 -11.67 22.69
CA ALA A 281 22.09 -12.68 22.82
C ALA A 281 22.97 -12.43 24.04
N VAL A 282 23.36 -11.17 24.30
CA VAL A 282 24.13 -10.82 25.51
C VAL A 282 23.33 -11.12 26.77
N TRP A 283 22.06 -10.72 26.83
CA TRP A 283 21.23 -10.95 28.02
C TRP A 283 20.92 -12.43 28.27
N THR A 284 20.72 -13.23 27.23
CA THR A 284 20.57 -14.68 27.39
C THR A 284 21.84 -15.31 27.96
N GLY A 285 23.04 -14.84 27.54
CA GLY A 285 24.31 -15.25 28.13
C GLY A 285 24.43 -14.87 29.61
N VAL A 286 24.12 -13.61 29.94
CA VAL A 286 24.17 -13.12 31.33
C VAL A 286 23.21 -13.90 32.24
N ILE A 287 21.99 -14.16 31.77
CA ILE A 287 20.98 -14.94 32.53
C ILE A 287 21.45 -16.40 32.72
N ALA A 288 22.09 -16.99 31.71
CA ALA A 288 22.63 -18.35 31.79
C ALA A 288 23.78 -18.46 32.79
N ASP A 289 24.66 -17.47 32.85
CA ASP A 289 25.84 -17.48 33.71
C ASP A 289 25.56 -17.02 35.15
N SER A 290 24.69 -16.02 35.32
CA SER A 290 24.51 -15.32 36.61
C SER A 290 23.10 -15.48 37.21
N GLY A 291 22.20 -16.18 36.52
CA GLY A 291 20.78 -16.23 36.86
C GLY A 291 20.06 -14.93 36.56
N PHE A 292 18.79 -14.88 36.90
CA PHE A 292 17.93 -13.71 36.60
C PHE A 292 18.21 -12.59 37.62
N VAL A 293 18.89 -11.54 37.18
CA VAL A 293 19.20 -10.37 38.02
C VAL A 293 18.16 -9.27 37.72
N LEU A 294 17.45 -8.83 38.76
CA LEU A 294 16.56 -7.68 38.72
C LEU A 294 17.38 -6.39 38.84
N ASP A 295 17.87 -5.88 37.73
CA ASP A 295 18.54 -4.58 37.68
C ASP A 295 17.51 -3.44 37.64
N PRO A 296 17.61 -2.42 38.52
CA PRO A 296 16.70 -1.28 38.54
C PRO A 296 16.63 -0.53 37.21
N VAL A 297 17.75 -0.41 36.48
CA VAL A 297 17.78 0.23 35.15
C VAL A 297 16.94 -0.56 34.15
N TRP A 298 17.04 -1.89 34.22
CA TRP A 298 16.25 -2.80 33.41
C TRP A 298 14.74 -2.66 33.69
N LEU A 299 14.37 -2.59 34.95
CA LEU A 299 12.97 -2.39 35.35
C LEU A 299 12.43 -1.05 34.85
N CYS A 300 13.23 0.01 34.90
CA CYS A 300 12.86 1.32 34.33
C CYS A 300 12.65 1.24 32.82
N LEU A 301 13.52 0.55 32.07
CA LEU A 301 13.38 0.37 30.61
C LEU A 301 12.13 -0.44 30.24
N VAL A 302 11.84 -1.50 30.98
CA VAL A 302 10.62 -2.30 30.80
C VAL A 302 9.37 -1.47 31.12
N ALA A 303 9.37 -0.73 32.22
CA ALA A 303 8.26 0.16 32.59
C ALA A 303 8.04 1.24 31.50
N PHE A 304 9.11 1.87 31.04
CA PHE A 304 9.06 2.82 29.91
C PHE A 304 8.47 2.17 28.65
N TRP A 305 8.92 0.95 28.32
CA TRP A 305 8.38 0.22 27.18
C TRP A 305 6.89 -0.06 27.32
N ILE A 306 6.44 -0.51 28.47
CA ILE A 306 5.02 -0.79 28.74
C ILE A 306 4.18 0.46 28.51
N VAL A 307 4.59 1.60 29.10
CA VAL A 307 3.90 2.87 28.95
C VAL A 307 3.91 3.34 27.49
N TYR A 308 5.06 3.27 26.83
CA TYR A 308 5.21 3.63 25.44
C TYR A 308 4.36 2.75 24.50
N ALA A 309 4.37 1.43 24.70
CA ALA A 309 3.58 0.48 23.93
C ALA A 309 2.08 0.73 24.12
N ALA A 310 1.63 0.90 25.37
CA ALA A 310 0.25 1.20 25.69
C ALA A 310 -0.22 2.52 25.03
N PHE A 311 0.59 3.57 25.12
CA PHE A 311 0.29 4.85 24.46
C PHE A 311 0.24 4.75 22.94
N ARG A 312 1.21 4.03 22.35
CA ARG A 312 1.35 3.85 20.89
C ARG A 312 0.17 3.11 20.28
N THR A 313 -0.35 2.09 20.98
CA THR A 313 -1.38 1.17 20.45
C THR A 313 -2.76 1.36 21.05
N ARG A 314 -2.97 2.35 21.94
CA ARG A 314 -4.28 2.63 22.60
C ARG A 314 -5.48 2.69 21.65
N HIS A 315 -5.26 3.10 20.41
CA HIS A 315 -6.29 3.21 19.38
C HIS A 315 -6.76 1.86 18.80
N LEU A 316 -6.01 0.79 19.07
CA LEU A 316 -6.34 -0.57 18.64
C LEU A 316 -7.17 -1.33 19.70
N GLY A 317 -7.58 -0.62 20.76
CA GLY A 317 -8.29 -1.20 21.89
C GLY A 317 -7.37 -2.02 22.81
N TRP A 318 -7.94 -2.55 23.92
CA TRP A 318 -7.15 -3.22 24.96
C TRP A 318 -6.38 -4.47 24.47
N LYS A 319 -6.93 -5.21 23.47
CA LYS A 319 -6.25 -6.39 22.88
C LYS A 319 -4.97 -5.99 22.13
N GLY A 320 -5.02 -4.91 21.36
CA GLY A 320 -3.85 -4.38 20.67
C GLY A 320 -2.78 -3.87 21.64
N VAL A 321 -3.20 -3.21 22.73
CA VAL A 321 -2.31 -2.77 23.81
C VAL A 321 -1.63 -3.98 24.47
N LEU A 322 -2.39 -5.01 24.83
CA LEU A 322 -1.84 -6.21 25.47
C LEU A 322 -0.79 -6.90 24.60
N VAL A 323 -1.09 -7.09 23.31
CA VAL A 323 -0.14 -7.73 22.37
C VAL A 323 1.15 -6.93 22.23
N ASP A 324 1.07 -5.60 22.21
CA ASP A 324 2.27 -4.74 22.06
C ASP A 324 3.08 -4.68 23.36
N VAL A 325 2.41 -4.67 24.52
CA VAL A 325 3.05 -4.68 25.85
C VAL A 325 3.80 -5.98 26.11
N LEU A 326 3.27 -7.12 25.67
CA LEU A 326 3.90 -8.43 25.85
C LEU A 326 5.24 -8.60 25.09
N MET A 327 5.64 -7.68 24.22
CA MET A 327 6.90 -7.68 23.45
C MET A 327 7.12 -8.91 22.56
N LEU A 328 6.93 -10.13 23.05
CA LEU A 328 7.21 -11.39 22.35
C LEU A 328 6.49 -11.51 20.98
N PRO A 329 5.17 -11.23 20.88
CA PRO A 329 4.51 -11.28 19.57
C PRO A 329 5.10 -10.28 18.58
N GLY A 330 5.48 -9.08 19.06
CA GLY A 330 6.14 -8.06 18.26
C GLY A 330 7.54 -8.46 17.82
N LEU A 331 8.31 -9.14 18.69
CA LEU A 331 9.63 -9.63 18.38
C LEU A 331 9.61 -10.72 17.30
N VAL A 332 8.72 -11.73 17.45
CA VAL A 332 8.53 -12.76 16.42
C VAL A 332 8.18 -12.14 15.07
N PHE A 333 7.25 -11.20 15.06
CA PHE A 333 6.88 -10.52 13.81
C PHE A 333 8.02 -9.66 13.24
N SER A 334 8.84 -9.05 14.10
CA SER A 334 10.03 -8.28 13.68
C SER A 334 11.11 -9.17 13.08
N THR A 335 11.29 -10.39 13.58
CA THR A 335 12.19 -11.39 12.98
C THR A 335 11.74 -11.77 11.57
N VAL A 336 10.44 -12.03 11.39
CA VAL A 336 9.86 -12.28 10.07
C VAL A 336 10.06 -11.06 9.16
N ARG A 337 9.88 -9.83 9.68
CA ARG A 337 10.15 -8.58 8.93
C ARG A 337 11.59 -8.47 8.47
N ALA A 338 12.55 -8.77 9.33
CA ALA A 338 13.97 -8.72 8.96
C ALA A 338 14.32 -9.76 7.89
N TYR A 339 13.73 -10.96 7.98
CA TYR A 339 13.90 -11.99 6.96
C TYR A 339 13.43 -11.49 5.58
N TRP A 340 12.20 -11.02 5.45
CA TRP A 340 11.72 -10.57 4.14
C TRP A 340 12.48 -9.33 3.64
N PHE A 341 12.93 -8.45 4.54
CA PHE A 341 13.75 -7.32 4.15
C PHE A 341 15.11 -7.75 3.59
N ALA A 342 15.83 -8.61 4.31
CA ALA A 342 17.10 -9.17 3.85
C ALA A 342 16.93 -9.93 2.52
N SER A 343 15.90 -10.79 2.42
CA SER A 343 15.54 -11.48 1.17
C SER A 343 15.26 -10.52 0.03
N SER A 344 14.54 -9.43 0.28
CA SER A 344 14.24 -8.39 -0.72
C SER A 344 15.50 -7.73 -1.24
N VAL A 345 16.43 -7.36 -0.36
CA VAL A 345 17.73 -6.79 -0.73
C VAL A 345 18.53 -7.77 -1.57
N VAL A 346 18.70 -9.02 -1.10
CA VAL A 346 19.44 -10.05 -1.83
C VAL A 346 18.84 -10.27 -3.21
N LYS A 347 17.52 -10.44 -3.31
CA LYS A 347 16.82 -10.65 -4.59
C LYS A 347 16.95 -9.44 -5.52
N SER A 348 16.98 -8.22 -5.01
CA SER A 348 17.21 -7.01 -5.79
C SER A 348 18.59 -6.99 -6.46
N TYR A 349 19.61 -7.55 -5.81
CA TYR A 349 20.96 -7.60 -6.36
C TYR A 349 21.25 -8.88 -7.17
N ALA A 350 20.65 -10.01 -6.79
CA ALA A 350 20.92 -11.31 -7.39
C ALA A 350 20.15 -11.58 -8.71
N THR A 351 18.97 -10.96 -8.90
CA THR A 351 18.12 -11.24 -10.05
C THR A 351 17.66 -9.98 -10.75
N ARG A 352 17.95 -9.85 -12.06
CA ARG A 352 17.49 -8.72 -12.88
C ARG A 352 16.02 -8.84 -13.32
N VAL A 353 15.41 -10.00 -13.22
CA VAL A 353 14.03 -10.27 -13.65
C VAL A 353 13.13 -10.52 -12.46
N SER A 354 12.09 -9.71 -12.33
CA SER A 354 11.02 -9.92 -11.35
C SER A 354 10.01 -10.92 -11.89
N ALA A 355 10.04 -12.15 -11.41
CA ALA A 355 8.92 -13.06 -11.64
C ALA A 355 7.72 -12.65 -10.74
N TRP A 356 6.62 -12.27 -11.36
CA TRP A 356 5.31 -12.34 -10.75
C TRP A 356 4.88 -13.81 -10.78
N LYS A 357 4.70 -14.41 -9.62
CA LYS A 357 3.87 -15.60 -9.48
C LYS A 357 2.52 -15.21 -8.96
#